data_5a33ba4f44ed17fd6ca2b5165e1e3412
#
_entry.id   5a33ba4f44ed17fd6ca2b5165e1e3412
#
_cell.length_a   1.000
_cell.length_b   1.000
_cell.length_c   1.000
_cell.angle_alpha   90.00
_cell.angle_beta   90.00
_cell.angle_gamma   90.00
#
_symmetry.space_group_name_H-M   'P 1'
#
loop_
_entity.id
_entity.type
_entity.pdbx_description
1 polymer ?
#
loop_
_entity_poly.entity_id
_entity_poly.type
_entity_poly.pdbx_seq_one_letter_code
_entity_poly.pdbx_strand_id
1 'polypeptide(L)'
;AVFKTTTRSFMKKDQQKQVSKILKLLDNFKAKNAKLEYKISPKQTIGYDHADTDDGQLMMNKAESVIKEMGLAPEYITMGLGGHDASSFMMRGVPSIVLSCGMQEIHTTKEYIYIQDLHDCTELVIRLIEKA
;
A
#
# COMPACT_ATOMS: atom_id res chain seq x y z
N ALA A 1 -9.73 9.52 -28.23
CA ALA A 1 -8.61 9.64 -27.27
C ALA A 1 -8.88 8.76 -26.06
N VAL A 2 -7.84 8.21 -25.46
CA VAL A 2 -7.91 7.43 -24.23
C VAL A 2 -7.21 8.22 -23.15
N PHE A 3 -7.92 8.50 -22.05
CA PHE A 3 -7.37 9.13 -20.86
C PHE A 3 -7.32 8.10 -19.74
N LYS A 4 -6.15 7.93 -19.14
CA LYS A 4 -5.97 7.04 -17.98
C LYS A 4 -5.59 7.87 -16.77
N THR A 5 -6.27 7.65 -15.67
CA THR A 5 -5.93 8.26 -14.40
C THR A 5 -5.98 7.21 -13.29
N THR A 6 -5.24 7.43 -12.23
CA THR A 6 -5.20 6.55 -11.07
C THR A 6 -5.45 7.39 -9.82
N THR A 7 -6.31 6.90 -8.96
CA THR A 7 -6.47 7.43 -7.60
C THR A 7 -5.98 6.38 -6.61
N ARG A 8 -5.28 6.82 -5.58
CA ARG A 8 -4.79 5.96 -4.50
C ARG A 8 -5.17 6.55 -3.16
N SER A 9 -5.53 5.71 -2.23
CA SER A 9 -5.75 6.06 -0.83
C SER A 9 -5.58 4.83 0.03
N PHE A 10 -5.15 4.99 1.26
CA PHE A 10 -5.12 3.93 2.26
C PHE A 10 -6.52 3.51 2.68
N MET A 11 -7.41 4.48 2.76
CA MET A 11 -8.78 4.25 3.19
C MET A 11 -9.68 4.06 1.96
N LYS A 12 -10.37 2.94 1.90
CA LYS A 12 -11.35 2.63 0.84
C LYS A 12 -12.39 3.75 0.68
N LYS A 13 -12.85 4.32 1.79
CA LYS A 13 -13.80 5.43 1.82
C LYS A 13 -13.29 6.67 1.09
N ASP A 14 -12.02 7.01 1.30
CA ASP A 14 -11.41 8.19 0.66
C ASP A 14 -11.17 7.96 -0.81
N GLN A 15 -10.75 6.75 -1.20
CA GLN A 15 -10.64 6.36 -2.59
C GLN A 15 -11.99 6.49 -3.31
N GLN A 16 -13.05 5.95 -2.74
CA GLN A 16 -14.40 6.05 -3.28
C GLN A 16 -14.86 7.51 -3.42
N LYS A 17 -14.56 8.35 -2.44
CA LYS A 17 -14.84 9.79 -2.48
C LYS A 17 -14.10 10.49 -3.61
N GLN A 18 -12.83 10.16 -3.85
CA GLN A 18 -12.05 10.70 -4.95
C GLN A 18 -12.61 10.26 -6.30
N VAL A 19 -12.91 8.97 -6.47
CA VAL A 19 -13.54 8.45 -7.69
C VAL A 19 -14.86 9.17 -7.97
N SER A 20 -15.72 9.31 -6.98
CA SER A 20 -17.00 10.02 -7.11
C SER A 20 -16.82 11.48 -7.54
N LYS A 21 -15.79 12.17 -7.04
CA LYS A 21 -15.48 13.55 -7.48
C LYS A 21 -15.08 13.59 -8.95
N ILE A 22 -14.25 12.66 -9.40
CA ILE A 22 -13.81 12.59 -10.80
C ILE A 22 -15.02 12.31 -11.71
N LEU A 23 -15.86 11.36 -11.36
CA LEU A 23 -17.07 11.05 -12.13
C LEU A 23 -17.99 12.26 -12.24
N LYS A 24 -18.24 12.95 -11.13
CA LYS A 24 -19.05 14.18 -11.11
C LYS A 24 -18.45 15.29 -12.00
N LEU A 25 -17.14 15.44 -12.01
CA LEU A 25 -16.48 16.41 -12.93
C LEU A 25 -16.69 16.04 -14.40
N LEU A 26 -16.57 14.76 -14.74
CA LEU A 26 -16.80 14.25 -16.09
C LEU A 26 -18.26 14.45 -16.53
N ASP A 27 -19.22 14.18 -15.66
CA ASP A 27 -20.66 14.39 -15.93
C ASP A 27 -20.96 15.88 -16.14
N ASN A 28 -20.41 16.76 -15.32
CA ASN A 28 -20.56 18.20 -15.48
C ASN A 28 -19.95 18.70 -16.80
N PHE A 29 -18.81 18.12 -17.19
CA PHE A 29 -18.17 18.46 -18.45
C PHE A 29 -18.99 17.97 -19.65
N LYS A 30 -19.53 16.75 -19.58
CA LYS A 30 -20.43 16.20 -20.59
C LYS A 30 -21.69 17.05 -20.74
N ALA A 31 -22.31 17.48 -19.63
CA ALA A 31 -23.49 18.32 -19.66
C ALA A 31 -23.28 19.65 -20.41
N LYS A 32 -22.05 20.19 -20.36
CA LYS A 32 -21.67 21.40 -21.08
C LYS A 32 -21.23 21.18 -22.53
N ASN A 33 -20.99 19.93 -22.92
CA ASN A 33 -20.46 19.53 -24.22
C ASN A 33 -21.26 18.36 -24.79
N ALA A 34 -22.44 18.66 -25.36
CA ALA A 34 -23.40 17.67 -25.81
C ALA A 34 -22.86 16.63 -26.83
N LYS A 35 -21.78 16.97 -27.55
CA LYS A 35 -21.12 16.09 -28.52
C LYS A 35 -20.09 15.14 -27.88
N LEU A 36 -19.84 15.27 -26.58
CA LEU A 36 -18.87 14.44 -25.90
C LEU A 36 -19.49 13.10 -25.51
N GLU A 37 -18.95 12.06 -26.08
CA GLU A 37 -19.23 10.69 -25.62
C GLU A 37 -18.01 10.14 -24.91
N TYR A 38 -18.19 9.49 -23.74
CA TYR A 38 -17.13 8.80 -23.06
C TYR A 38 -17.65 7.52 -22.42
N LYS A 39 -16.75 6.54 -22.33
CA LYS A 39 -16.97 5.29 -21.59
C LYS A 39 -15.94 5.21 -20.48
N ILE A 40 -16.40 4.98 -19.26
CA ILE A 40 -15.54 4.73 -18.13
C ILE A 40 -15.39 3.22 -17.96
N SER A 41 -14.15 2.77 -17.87
CA SER A 41 -13.81 1.39 -17.56
C SER A 41 -12.96 1.41 -16.26
N PRO A 42 -13.60 1.42 -15.08
CA PRO A 42 -12.88 1.40 -13.85
C PRO A 42 -12.21 0.04 -13.66
N LYS A 43 -10.88 0.02 -13.57
CA LYS A 43 -10.16 -1.08 -12.93
C LYS A 43 -9.97 -0.70 -11.47
N GLN A 44 -10.73 -1.32 -10.60
CA GLN A 44 -10.56 -1.13 -9.18
C GLN A 44 -9.59 -2.21 -8.67
N THR A 45 -8.39 -1.79 -8.27
CA THR A 45 -7.53 -2.63 -7.44
C THR A 45 -7.81 -2.20 -6.00
N ILE A 46 -8.44 -3.06 -5.25
CA ILE A 46 -8.69 -2.83 -3.83
C ILE A 46 -7.40 -3.24 -3.11
N GLY A 47 -6.67 -2.27 -2.56
CA GLY A 47 -5.65 -2.54 -1.56
C GLY A 47 -6.33 -2.69 -0.20
N TYR A 48 -5.92 -3.66 0.59
CA TYR A 48 -6.31 -3.75 1.98
C TYR A 48 -5.46 -2.81 2.83
N ASP A 49 -6.08 -2.09 3.74
CA ASP A 49 -5.38 -1.51 4.86
C ASP A 49 -5.21 -2.60 5.92
N HIS A 50 -3.97 -3.02 6.12
CA HIS A 50 -3.64 -4.08 7.09
C HIS A 50 -4.01 -3.68 8.52
N ALA A 51 -4.04 -2.38 8.80
CA ALA A 51 -4.40 -1.85 10.11
C ALA A 51 -5.89 -2.07 10.44
N ASP A 52 -6.73 -2.29 9.44
CA ASP A 52 -8.19 -2.43 9.63
C ASP A 52 -8.62 -3.88 9.93
N THR A 53 -7.69 -4.82 10.06
CA THR A 53 -8.02 -6.23 10.37
C THR A 53 -7.32 -6.70 11.63
N ASP A 54 -7.99 -7.53 12.42
CA ASP A 54 -7.44 -8.11 13.66
C ASP A 54 -6.16 -8.92 13.37
N ASP A 55 -6.15 -9.69 12.30
CA ASP A 55 -4.99 -10.46 11.87
C ASP A 55 -3.82 -9.57 11.45
N GLY A 56 -4.11 -8.48 10.73
CA GLY A 56 -3.10 -7.49 10.35
C GLY A 56 -2.48 -6.82 11.57
N GLN A 57 -3.30 -6.43 12.54
CA GLN A 57 -2.85 -5.87 13.81
C GLN A 57 -1.99 -6.87 14.59
N LEU A 58 -2.38 -8.12 14.66
CA LEU A 58 -1.62 -9.16 15.33
C LEU A 58 -0.22 -9.33 14.71
N MET A 59 -0.15 -9.37 13.38
CA MET A 59 1.12 -9.48 12.65
C MET A 59 2.00 -8.25 12.84
N MET A 60 1.41 -7.05 12.81
CA MET A 60 2.12 -5.80 13.06
C MET A 60 2.70 -5.76 14.47
N ASN A 61 1.92 -6.12 15.49
CA ASN A 61 2.36 -6.16 16.88
C ASN A 61 3.50 -7.17 17.08
N LYS A 62 3.42 -8.32 16.41
CA LYS A 62 4.49 -9.33 16.45
C LYS A 62 5.78 -8.80 15.82
N ALA A 63 5.70 -8.18 14.66
CA ALA A 63 6.85 -7.59 14.00
C ALA A 63 7.47 -6.46 14.85
N GLU A 64 6.65 -5.59 15.42
CA GLU A 64 7.08 -4.52 16.32
C GLU A 64 7.82 -5.05 17.55
N SER A 65 7.32 -6.13 18.17
CA SER A 65 7.98 -6.76 19.31
C SER A 65 9.37 -7.27 18.96
N VAL A 66 9.51 -7.94 17.80
CA VAL A 66 10.80 -8.46 17.36
C VAL A 66 11.78 -7.33 17.02
N ILE A 67 11.32 -6.26 16.35
CA ILE A 67 12.15 -5.09 16.04
C ILE A 67 12.70 -4.47 17.33
N LYS A 68 11.85 -4.32 18.36
CA LYS A 68 12.28 -3.79 19.68
C LYS A 68 13.27 -4.71 20.38
N GLU A 69 13.09 -6.03 20.30
CA GLU A 69 14.04 -7.01 20.87
C GLU A 69 15.42 -6.96 20.18
N MET A 70 15.46 -6.54 18.91
CA MET A 70 16.70 -6.28 18.18
C MET A 70 17.36 -4.94 18.57
N GLY A 71 16.75 -4.16 19.47
CA GLY A 71 17.23 -2.85 19.86
C GLY A 71 16.96 -1.76 18.82
N LEU A 72 16.09 -2.03 17.85
CA LEU A 72 15.70 -1.10 16.80
C LEU A 72 14.38 -0.39 17.15
N ALA A 73 14.17 0.79 16.58
CA ALA A 73 12.93 1.53 16.71
C ALA A 73 11.98 1.18 15.54
N PRO A 74 10.79 0.63 15.80
CA PRO A 74 9.82 0.39 14.75
C PRO A 74 9.27 1.71 14.22
N GLU A 75 9.16 1.81 12.90
CA GLU A 75 8.56 2.94 12.22
C GLU A 75 7.41 2.46 11.32
N TYR A 76 6.29 3.15 11.40
CA TYR A 76 5.12 2.87 10.56
C TYR A 76 5.10 3.83 9.38
N ILE A 77 5.29 3.30 8.18
CA ILE A 77 5.23 4.09 6.96
C ILE A 77 3.76 4.20 6.53
N THR A 78 3.16 5.36 6.75
CA THR A 78 1.77 5.63 6.39
C THR A 78 1.59 6.11 4.95
N MET A 79 2.66 6.41 4.27
CA MET A 79 2.65 6.82 2.86
C MET A 79 2.87 5.61 1.96
N GLY A 80 1.84 4.90 1.75
CA GLY A 80 1.84 3.69 0.96
C GLY A 80 1.92 3.93 -0.51
N LEU A 81 2.87 3.39 -0.97
CA LEU A 81 3.54 3.81 -2.16
C LEU A 81 3.24 2.93 -3.35
N GLY A 82 2.58 1.84 -3.22
CA GLY A 82 2.36 0.94 -4.34
C GLY A 82 1.38 -0.18 -4.03
N GLY A 83 1.07 -0.96 -5.04
CA GLY A 83 0.48 -2.27 -4.85
C GLY A 83 1.58 -3.22 -4.39
N HIS A 84 1.38 -3.83 -3.24
CA HIS A 84 2.25 -4.88 -2.72
C HIS A 84 1.55 -6.23 -2.86
N ASP A 85 2.31 -7.29 -3.03
CA ASP A 85 1.77 -8.65 -3.10
C ASP A 85 1.03 -9.04 -1.82
N ALA A 86 1.41 -8.47 -0.67
CA ALA A 86 0.68 -8.60 0.58
C ALA A 86 -0.80 -8.26 0.44
N SER A 87 -1.16 -7.21 -0.30
CA SER A 87 -2.56 -6.86 -0.56
C SER A 87 -3.31 -7.97 -1.32
N SER A 88 -2.62 -8.66 -2.23
CA SER A 88 -3.20 -9.77 -2.98
C SER A 88 -3.41 -11.01 -2.12
N PHE A 89 -2.52 -11.26 -1.16
CA PHE A 89 -2.68 -12.34 -0.18
C PHE A 89 -3.82 -12.03 0.79
N MET A 90 -3.89 -10.81 1.33
CA MET A 90 -4.96 -10.39 2.23
C MET A 90 -6.34 -10.48 1.58
N MET A 91 -6.48 -10.10 0.31
CA MET A 91 -7.74 -10.27 -0.44
C MET A 91 -8.18 -11.72 -0.57
N ARG A 92 -7.28 -12.68 -0.41
CA ARG A 92 -7.54 -14.12 -0.41
C ARG A 92 -7.67 -14.72 0.99
N GLY A 93 -7.72 -13.88 2.02
CA GLY A 93 -7.84 -14.32 3.40
C GLY A 93 -6.53 -14.84 4.02
N VAL A 94 -5.39 -14.51 3.40
CA VAL A 94 -4.06 -14.83 3.96
C VAL A 94 -3.53 -13.58 4.64
N PRO A 95 -3.44 -13.55 5.98
CA PRO A 95 -2.89 -12.41 6.72
C PRO A 95 -1.46 -12.11 6.26
N SER A 96 -1.20 -10.86 5.91
CA SER A 96 0.10 -10.46 5.36
C SER A 96 0.40 -9.01 5.69
N ILE A 97 1.63 -8.71 6.01
CA ILE A 97 2.15 -7.35 6.18
C ILE A 97 3.36 -7.12 5.28
N VAL A 98 3.71 -5.86 5.07
CA VAL A 98 4.92 -5.48 4.34
C VAL A 98 5.94 -4.96 5.34
N LEU A 99 7.14 -5.52 5.28
CA LEU A 99 8.29 -5.02 6.01
C LEU A 99 9.23 -4.30 5.04
N SER A 100 9.73 -3.14 5.44
CA SER A 100 10.77 -2.46 4.68
C SER A 100 12.13 -3.07 5.02
N CYS A 101 13.01 -3.10 4.03
CA CYS A 101 14.42 -3.49 4.22
C CYS A 101 15.36 -2.27 4.28
N GLY A 102 14.84 -1.05 4.44
CA GLY A 102 15.67 0.14 4.57
C GLY A 102 16.08 0.79 3.25
N MET A 103 15.46 0.43 2.12
CA MET A 103 15.74 1.05 0.82
C MET A 103 15.51 2.56 0.85
N GLN A 104 16.47 3.31 0.31
CA GLN A 104 16.45 4.76 0.19
C GLN A 104 16.31 5.20 -1.27
N GLU A 105 15.75 6.38 -1.50
CA GLU A 105 15.51 6.96 -2.83
C GLU A 105 14.86 5.99 -3.84
N ILE A 106 13.87 5.23 -3.37
CA ILE A 106 13.20 4.16 -4.10
C ILE A 106 12.66 4.67 -5.45
N HIS A 107 12.80 3.86 -6.50
CA HIS A 107 12.36 4.17 -7.86
C HIS A 107 13.14 5.31 -8.54
N THR A 108 14.34 5.59 -8.10
CA THR A 108 15.24 6.55 -8.75
C THR A 108 16.53 5.87 -9.19
N THR A 109 17.32 6.56 -10.03
CA THR A 109 18.66 6.09 -10.42
C THR A 109 19.68 6.20 -9.30
N LYS A 110 19.29 6.73 -8.15
CA LYS A 110 20.11 6.88 -6.96
C LYS A 110 19.67 5.96 -5.83
N GLU A 111 18.80 4.98 -6.13
CA GLU A 111 18.35 4.01 -5.16
C GLU A 111 19.52 3.26 -4.52
N TYR A 112 19.52 3.15 -3.21
CA TYR A 112 20.54 2.43 -2.46
C TYR A 112 19.96 1.82 -1.18
N ILE A 113 20.71 0.92 -0.58
CA ILE A 113 20.46 0.34 0.74
C ILE A 113 21.78 0.28 1.51
N TYR A 114 21.74 0.52 2.80
CA TYR A 114 22.89 0.25 3.66
C TYR A 114 23.01 -1.26 3.93
N ILE A 115 24.25 -1.76 3.95
CA ILE A 115 24.51 -3.18 4.22
C ILE A 115 23.97 -3.58 5.60
N GLN A 116 24.05 -2.68 6.58
CA GLN A 116 23.50 -2.92 7.92
C GLN A 116 21.98 -3.12 7.87
N ASP A 117 21.25 -2.29 7.13
CA ASP A 117 19.79 -2.41 7.01
C ASP A 117 19.39 -3.75 6.37
N LEU A 118 20.16 -4.21 5.38
CA LEU A 118 19.96 -5.50 4.75
C LEU A 118 20.18 -6.66 5.74
N HIS A 119 21.24 -6.56 6.57
CA HIS A 119 21.53 -7.52 7.63
C HIS A 119 20.40 -7.54 8.66
N ASP A 120 19.98 -6.38 9.15
CA ASP A 120 18.94 -6.25 10.17
C ASP A 120 17.58 -6.76 9.65
N CYS A 121 17.26 -6.49 8.39
CA CYS A 121 16.06 -7.05 7.76
C CYS A 121 16.12 -8.59 7.69
N THR A 122 17.28 -9.16 7.35
CA THR A 122 17.46 -10.61 7.31
C THR A 122 17.26 -11.22 8.69
N GLU A 123 17.89 -10.66 9.72
CA GLU A 123 17.77 -11.09 11.11
C GLU A 123 16.31 -10.99 11.60
N LEU A 124 15.62 -9.90 11.26
CA LEU A 124 14.21 -9.72 11.59
C LEU A 124 13.36 -10.86 11.02
N VAL A 125 13.55 -11.21 9.75
CA VAL A 125 12.79 -12.30 9.10
C VAL A 125 13.07 -13.64 9.78
N ILE A 126 14.32 -13.95 10.10
CA ILE A 126 14.72 -15.19 10.80
C ILE A 126 13.99 -15.26 12.15
N ARG A 127 14.06 -14.22 12.96
CA ARG A 127 13.40 -14.20 14.29
C ARG A 127 11.88 -14.29 14.21
N LEU A 128 11.28 -13.69 13.18
CA LEU A 128 9.83 -13.81 12.96
C LEU A 128 9.42 -15.24 12.61
N ILE A 129 10.23 -15.94 11.82
CA ILE A 129 9.99 -17.36 11.48
C ILE A 129 10.16 -18.24 12.71
N GLU A 130 11.21 -18.03 13.51
CA GLU A 130 11.46 -18.82 14.74
C GLU A 130 10.36 -18.65 15.79
N LYS A 131 9.65 -17.52 15.77
CA LYS A 131 8.53 -17.21 16.67
C LYS A 131 7.15 -17.50 16.05
N ALA A 132 7.10 -18.03 14.84
CA ALA A 132 5.84 -18.38 14.21
C ALA A 132 5.27 -19.68 14.79
#